data_111db66c202ac34ff52e9f1d4f9e004c
#
_entry.id   111db66c202ac34ff52e9f1d4f9e004c
#
_cell.length_a   1.000
_cell.length_b   1.000
_cell.length_c   1.000
_cell.angle_alpha   90.00
_cell.angle_beta   90.00
_cell.angle_gamma   90.00
#
_symmetry.space_group_name_H-M   'P 1'
#
loop_
_entity.id
_entity.type
_entity.pdbx_description
1 polymer ?
#
loop_
_entity_poly.entity_id
_entity_poly.type
_entity_poly.pdbx_seq_one_letter_code
_entity_poly.pdbx_strand_id
1 'polypeptide(L)' 'IGDDVMLYHNVTLGARRFATGKRHPTIGSRVIIGAGAKILGPVNIADDARVSYNSVVIEDVKKTNDSDIFYI' A
#
# COMPACT_ATOMS: atom_id res chain seq x y z
N ILE A 1 -8.79 3.83 -3.95
CA ILE A 1 -7.63 4.02 -4.83
C ILE A 1 -7.74 5.36 -5.55
N GLY A 2 -6.69 6.16 -5.45
CA GLY A 2 -6.65 7.45 -6.11
C GLY A 2 -6.38 7.34 -7.61
N ASP A 3 -5.97 8.47 -8.19
CA ASP A 3 -5.69 8.57 -9.63
C ASP A 3 -4.28 8.11 -9.95
N ASP A 4 -4.11 7.57 -11.15
CA ASP A 4 -2.79 7.22 -11.71
C ASP A 4 -1.99 6.25 -10.82
N VAL A 5 -2.67 5.34 -10.17
CA VAL A 5 -2.03 4.31 -9.35
C VAL A 5 -1.56 3.16 -10.25
N MET A 6 -0.34 2.70 -10.03
CA MET A 6 0.19 1.55 -10.74
C MET A 6 0.30 0.37 -9.79
N LEU A 7 -0.41 -0.71 -10.09
CA LEU A 7 -0.34 -1.95 -9.35
C LEU A 7 0.28 -3.01 -10.25
N TYR A 8 1.40 -3.55 -9.84
CA TYR A 8 1.98 -4.67 -10.54
C TYR A 8 1.21 -5.96 -10.23
N HIS A 9 1.63 -7.07 -10.77
CA HIS A 9 0.92 -8.35 -10.61
C HIS A 9 1.04 -8.88 -9.18
N ASN A 10 0.06 -9.68 -8.78
CA ASN A 10 0.00 -10.33 -7.47
C ASN A 10 -0.01 -9.39 -6.28
N VAL A 11 -0.46 -8.16 -6.47
CA VAL A 11 -0.65 -7.22 -5.36
C VAL A 11 -1.93 -7.58 -4.62
N THR A 12 -1.85 -7.58 -3.30
CA THR A 12 -3.01 -7.82 -2.43
C THR A 12 -3.33 -6.56 -1.65
N LEU A 13 -4.56 -6.10 -1.75
CA LEU A 13 -5.10 -5.01 -0.94
C LEU A 13 -6.21 -5.61 -0.08
N GLY A 14 -5.88 -6.06 1.10
CA GLY A 14 -6.77 -6.87 1.90
C GLY A 14 -7.13 -6.28 3.25
N ALA A 15 -8.13 -6.86 3.90
CA ALA A 15 -8.52 -6.50 5.23
C ALA A 15 -7.71 -7.30 6.25
N ARG A 16 -7.46 -6.69 7.41
CA ARG A 16 -6.89 -7.42 8.53
C ARG A 16 -8.01 -8.19 9.23
N ARG A 17 -7.66 -9.33 9.77
CA ARG A 17 -8.60 -10.32 10.27
C ARG A 17 -9.58 -9.80 11.32
N PHE A 18 -9.11 -9.03 12.27
CA PHE A 18 -9.94 -8.60 13.40
C PHE A 18 -10.22 -7.10 13.40
N ALA A 19 -10.01 -6.44 12.27
CA ALA A 19 -10.30 -5.03 12.19
C ALA A 19 -11.81 -4.79 12.20
N THR A 20 -12.24 -3.72 12.88
CA THR A 20 -13.62 -3.26 12.85
C THR A 20 -13.70 -1.95 12.09
N GLY A 21 -14.89 -1.62 11.57
CA GLY A 21 -15.07 -0.44 10.77
C GLY A 21 -14.33 -0.54 9.44
N LYS A 22 -13.54 0.46 9.11
CA LYS A 22 -12.72 0.45 7.90
C LYS A 22 -11.66 -0.63 8.01
N ARG A 23 -11.66 -1.57 7.08
CA ARG A 23 -10.78 -2.74 7.10
C ARG A 23 -9.79 -2.79 5.95
N HIS A 24 -10.04 -2.07 4.89
CA HIS A 24 -9.24 -2.12 3.68
C HIS A 24 -8.36 -0.89 3.55
N PRO A 25 -7.23 -0.99 2.85
CA PRO A 25 -6.35 0.15 2.69
C PRO A 25 -6.96 1.25 1.84
N THR A 26 -6.54 2.47 2.11
CA THR A 26 -6.79 3.62 1.25
C THR A 26 -5.51 3.94 0.52
N ILE A 27 -5.55 3.93 -0.79
CA ILE A 27 -4.39 4.18 -1.63
C ILE A 27 -4.52 5.58 -2.23
N GLY A 28 -3.54 6.42 -2.00
CA GLY A 28 -3.52 7.76 -2.56
C GLY A 28 -3.31 7.76 -4.06
N SER A 29 -3.06 8.93 -4.61
CA SER A 29 -2.83 9.10 -6.05
C SER A 29 -1.35 8.95 -6.40
N ARG A 30 -1.07 8.52 -7.60
CA ARG A 30 0.29 8.37 -8.14
C ARG A 30 1.16 7.43 -7.30
N VAL A 31 0.54 6.43 -6.69
CA VAL A 31 1.22 5.42 -5.88
C VAL A 31 1.68 4.29 -6.80
N ILE A 32 2.85 3.77 -6.55
CA ILE A 32 3.37 2.59 -7.25
C ILE A 32 3.53 1.47 -6.24
N ILE A 33 2.88 0.34 -6.51
CA ILE A 33 2.96 -0.82 -5.63
C ILE A 33 3.57 -1.97 -6.41
N GLY A 34 4.72 -2.42 -5.95
CA GLY A 34 5.50 -3.43 -6.63
C GLY A 34 4.87 -4.82 -6.59
N ALA A 35 5.32 -5.68 -7.47
CA ALA A 35 4.77 -7.03 -7.64
C ALA A 35 4.84 -7.83 -6.34
N GLY A 36 3.78 -8.54 -6.03
CA GLY A 36 3.73 -9.40 -4.86
C GLY A 36 3.55 -8.68 -3.54
N ALA A 37 3.46 -7.35 -3.52
CA ALA A 37 3.27 -6.61 -2.29
C ALA A 37 1.90 -6.89 -1.68
N LYS A 38 1.83 -6.90 -0.37
CA LYS A 38 0.60 -7.12 0.37
C LYS A 38 0.37 -5.95 1.30
N ILE A 39 -0.74 -5.25 1.11
CA ILE A 39 -1.11 -4.11 1.93
C ILE A 39 -2.38 -4.50 2.66
N LEU A 40 -2.28 -4.60 3.98
CA LEU A 40 -3.32 -5.22 4.79
C LEU A 40 -3.83 -4.27 5.86
N GLY A 41 -5.13 -4.21 5.99
CA GLY A 41 -5.79 -3.47 7.05
C GLY A 41 -6.13 -2.04 6.68
N PRO A 42 -6.65 -1.26 7.63
CA PRO A 42 -7.12 0.10 7.38
C PRO A 42 -5.97 1.10 7.36
N VAL A 43 -4.97 0.84 6.52
CA VAL A 43 -3.80 1.70 6.40
C VAL A 43 -4.00 2.72 5.30
N ASN A 44 -3.30 3.83 5.40
CA ASN A 44 -3.30 4.87 4.37
C ASN A 44 -1.96 4.91 3.68
N ILE A 45 -1.98 4.79 2.37
CA ILE A 45 -0.80 4.95 1.54
C ILE A 45 -0.87 6.35 0.94
N ALA A 46 0.07 7.19 1.31
CA ALA A 46 0.07 8.59 0.90
C ALA A 46 0.26 8.73 -0.61
N ASP A 47 -0.17 9.87 -1.15
CA ASP A 47 0.07 10.17 -2.55
C ASP A 47 1.56 10.09 -2.87
N ASP A 48 1.88 9.67 -4.05
CA ASP A 48 3.25 9.59 -4.57
C ASP A 48 4.16 8.60 -3.82
N ALA A 49 3.61 7.75 -2.97
CA ALA A 49 4.39 6.74 -2.27
C ALA A 49 4.76 5.59 -3.19
N ARG A 50 5.84 4.91 -2.85
CA ARG A 50 6.27 3.71 -3.54
C ARG A 50 6.39 2.57 -2.55
N VAL A 51 5.83 1.43 -2.91
CA VAL A 51 5.92 0.22 -2.11
C VAL A 51 6.71 -0.81 -2.90
N SER A 52 7.79 -1.29 -2.33
CA SER A 52 8.66 -2.25 -2.99
C SER A 52 7.96 -3.58 -3.23
N TYR A 53 8.43 -4.31 -4.23
CA TYR A 53 7.89 -5.63 -4.51
C TYR A 53 8.04 -6.56 -3.29
N ASN A 54 7.12 -7.48 -3.14
CA ASN A 54 7.06 -8.46 -2.04
C ASN A 54 7.02 -7.87 -0.63
N SER A 55 6.78 -6.58 -0.49
CA SER A 55 6.65 -5.95 0.83
C SER A 55 5.33 -6.34 1.48
N VAL A 56 5.34 -6.40 2.81
CA VAL A 56 4.12 -6.56 3.60
C VAL A 56 3.91 -5.28 4.39
N VAL A 57 2.84 -4.56 4.10
CA VAL A 57 2.55 -3.26 4.70
C VAL A 57 1.35 -3.40 5.61
N ILE A 58 1.53 -3.13 6.88
CA ILE A 58 0.46 -3.19 7.89
C ILE A 58 0.34 -1.88 8.67
N GLU A 59 1.06 -0.85 8.26
CA GLU A 59 1.03 0.48 8.87
C GLU A 59 0.93 1.53 7.78
N ASP A 60 0.52 2.74 8.15
CA ASP A 60 0.43 3.83 7.20
C ASP A 60 1.78 4.12 6.56
N VAL A 61 1.75 4.40 5.28
CA VAL A 61 2.94 4.76 4.50
C VAL A 61 2.83 6.22 4.12
N LYS A 62 3.77 7.01 4.57
CA LYS A 62 3.84 8.43 4.22
C LYS A 62 4.60 8.57 2.92
N LYS A 63 4.43 9.74 2.28
CA LYS A 63 5.15 10.02 1.06
C LYS A 63 6.64 9.82 1.25
N THR A 64 7.25 9.09 0.32
CA THR A 64 8.70 8.93 0.29
C THR A 64 9.30 10.01 -0.59
N ASN A 65 10.46 10.52 -0.22
CA ASN A 65 11.08 11.54 -1.03
C ASN A 65 11.83 10.97 -2.22
N ASP A 66 12.64 9.99 -2.04
CA ASP A 66 13.42 9.45 -3.15
C ASP A 66 13.74 7.98 -2.98
N SER A 67 13.14 7.35 -2.02
CA SER A 67 13.47 5.97 -1.72
C SER A 67 12.21 5.13 -1.65
N ASP A 68 12.35 3.87 -2.02
CA ASP A 68 11.27 2.92 -1.85
C ASP A 68 11.08 2.60 -0.38
N ILE A 69 9.86 2.22 -0.04
CA ILE A 69 9.52 1.75 1.29
C ILE A 69 9.78 0.25 1.33
N PHE A 70 10.50 -0.19 2.34
CA PHE A 70 10.78 -1.61 2.53
C PHE A 70 10.19 -2.07 3.84
N TYR A 71 9.15 -2.88 3.76
CA TYR A 71 8.50 -3.52 4.89
C TYR A 71 8.57 -5.02 4.68
N ILE A 72 8.99 -5.71 5.68
CA ILE A 72 9.17 -7.15 5.59
C ILE A 72 8.25 -7.83 6.59
#